data_a60efba79a2524b0ac29ed1d2841bfce
#
_entry.id   a60efba79a2524b0ac29ed1d2841bfce
#
_cell.length_a   1.000
_cell.length_b   1.000
_cell.length_c   1.000
_cell.angle_alpha   90.00
_cell.angle_beta   90.00
_cell.angle_gamma   90.00
#
_symmetry.space_group_name_H-M   'P 1'
#
loop_
_entity.id
_entity.type
_entity.pdbx_description
1 polymer ?
#
loop_
_entity_poly.entity_id
_entity_poly.type
_entity_poly.pdbx_seq_one_letter_code
_entity_poly.pdbx_strand_id
1 'polypeptide(L)'
;PANKFVAGFIGSPKMNFIPTGHKALKSAPNNVAEIGIRPEHLTHTTKAKAKLNGSLRHIEQLGEYALAYIDLGGDIEITAKLEGESSLQHGADMPLTFDTDKLHHFDGNGVSLATSTAHT
;
A
#
# COMPACT_ATOMS: atom_id res chain seq x y z
N PRO A 1 5.00 14.17 7.20
CA PRO A 1 4.57 15.12 6.17
C PRO A 1 3.13 15.54 6.37
N ALA A 2 2.86 16.80 6.03
CA ALA A 2 1.55 17.35 6.27
C ALA A 2 0.54 17.06 5.16
N ASN A 3 1.02 16.69 3.98
CA ASN A 3 0.10 16.42 2.89
C ASN A 3 0.68 15.31 1.98
N LYS A 4 -0.16 14.88 1.05
CA LYS A 4 0.17 13.78 0.17
C LYS A 4 1.39 14.06 -0.70
N PHE A 5 1.49 15.27 -1.19
CA PHE A 5 2.63 15.64 -2.03
C PHE A 5 3.94 15.46 -1.29
N VAL A 6 4.00 15.97 -0.07
CA VAL A 6 5.21 15.86 0.74
C VAL A 6 5.47 14.40 1.11
N ALA A 7 4.42 13.67 1.48
CA ALA A 7 4.55 12.26 1.87
C ALA A 7 5.09 11.41 0.72
N GLY A 8 4.63 11.69 -0.51
CA GLY A 8 5.09 10.93 -1.67
C GLY A 8 6.48 11.31 -2.13
N PHE A 9 6.96 12.48 -1.70
CA PHE A 9 8.26 12.99 -2.11
C PHE A 9 9.40 12.55 -1.19
N ILE A 10 9.08 12.31 0.07
CA ILE A 10 10.08 11.95 1.08
C ILE A 10 10.27 10.45 1.12
N GLY A 11 11.52 10.05 1.12
CA GLY A 11 11.86 8.64 1.25
C GLY A 11 11.84 7.90 -0.07
N SER A 12 12.45 6.75 -0.05
CA SER A 12 12.55 5.87 -1.20
C SER A 12 12.52 4.44 -0.66
N PRO A 13 11.62 3.62 -1.15
CA PRO A 13 10.59 3.88 -2.15
C PRO A 13 9.47 4.79 -1.64
N LYS A 14 8.72 5.34 -2.57
CA LYS A 14 7.66 6.28 -2.25
C LYS A 14 6.50 5.61 -1.54
N MET A 15 5.78 6.40 -0.74
CA MET A 15 4.54 5.95 -0.12
C MET A 15 3.50 5.63 -1.20
N ASN A 16 2.75 4.56 -0.97
CA ASN A 16 1.63 4.20 -1.83
C ASN A 16 0.39 4.98 -1.42
N PHE A 17 -0.37 5.44 -2.41
CA PHE A 17 -1.63 6.14 -2.16
C PHE A 17 -2.76 5.35 -2.82
N ILE A 18 -3.77 5.01 -2.05
CA ILE A 18 -4.89 4.20 -2.53
C ILE A 18 -6.19 4.93 -2.20
N PRO A 19 -7.02 5.21 -3.22
CA PRO A 19 -8.34 5.80 -2.96
C PRO A 19 -9.17 4.87 -2.09
N THR A 20 -9.86 5.41 -1.10
CA THR A 20 -10.62 4.57 -0.17
C THR A 20 -11.77 3.83 -0.84
N GLY A 21 -12.24 4.31 -1.97
CA GLY A 21 -13.29 3.62 -2.72
C GLY A 21 -12.79 2.56 -3.68
N HIS A 22 -11.48 2.30 -3.71
CA HIS A 22 -10.93 1.31 -4.63
C HIS A 22 -11.39 -0.09 -4.23
N LYS A 23 -11.84 -0.86 -5.22
CA LYS A 23 -12.43 -2.18 -4.96
C LYS A 23 -11.43 -3.19 -4.40
N ALA A 24 -10.14 -2.99 -4.64
CA ALA A 24 -9.11 -3.90 -4.12
C ALA A 24 -8.94 -3.78 -2.61
N LEU A 25 -9.39 -2.67 -2.03
CA LEU A 25 -9.29 -2.41 -0.60
C LEU A 25 -10.58 -2.88 0.07
N LYS A 26 -10.47 -3.84 0.99
CA LYS A 26 -11.66 -4.47 1.57
C LYS A 26 -12.47 -3.57 2.47
N SER A 27 -11.81 -2.67 3.19
CA SER A 27 -12.52 -1.73 4.03
C SER A 27 -11.73 -0.45 4.13
N ALA A 28 -12.43 0.65 4.38
CA ALA A 28 -11.79 1.95 4.47
C ALA A 28 -12.51 2.79 5.52
N PRO A 29 -11.76 3.69 6.20
CA PRO A 29 -12.37 4.60 7.15
C PRO A 29 -13.32 5.57 6.47
N ASN A 30 -14.34 6.01 7.20
CA ASN A 30 -15.24 7.05 6.72
C ASN A 30 -14.50 8.39 6.72
N ASN A 31 -14.92 9.28 5.83
CA ASN A 31 -14.40 10.65 5.76
C ASN A 31 -12.93 10.75 5.35
N VAL A 32 -12.38 9.67 4.82
CA VAL A 32 -11.01 9.65 4.32
C VAL A 32 -11.10 9.37 2.83
N ALA A 33 -10.49 10.23 2.02
CA ALA A 33 -10.53 10.06 0.57
C ALA A 33 -9.47 9.10 0.07
N GLU A 34 -8.34 9.04 0.77
CA GLU A 34 -7.20 8.28 0.31
C GLU A 34 -6.41 7.79 1.52
N ILE A 35 -5.86 6.59 1.42
CA ILE A 35 -4.92 6.11 2.44
C ILE A 35 -3.53 6.07 1.84
N GLY A 36 -2.53 6.33 2.69
CA GLY A 36 -1.13 6.17 2.32
C GLY A 36 -0.53 5.05 3.13
N ILE A 37 0.29 4.22 2.49
CA ILE A 37 1.00 3.17 3.19
C ILE A 37 2.37 2.98 2.56
N ARG A 38 3.38 2.86 3.40
CA ARG A 38 4.74 2.68 2.91
C ARG A 38 4.95 1.25 2.45
N PRO A 39 5.81 1.04 1.45
CA PRO A 39 6.05 -0.31 0.93
C PRO A 39 6.48 -1.31 1.98
N GLU A 40 7.28 -0.90 2.96
CA GLU A 40 7.77 -1.81 4.00
C GLU A 40 6.69 -2.19 5.02
N HIS A 41 5.55 -1.51 4.98
CA HIS A 41 4.43 -1.83 5.88
C HIS A 41 3.39 -2.72 5.24
N LEU A 42 3.61 -3.14 3.99
CA LEU A 42 2.76 -4.12 3.32
C LEU A 42 3.37 -5.50 3.49
N THR A 43 2.56 -6.47 3.85
CA THR A 43 3.02 -7.84 4.06
C THR A 43 2.23 -8.79 3.17
N HIS A 44 2.95 -9.66 2.46
CA HIS A 44 2.31 -10.71 1.67
C HIS A 44 1.64 -11.69 2.63
N THR A 45 0.41 -12.05 2.35
CA THR A 45 -0.38 -12.89 3.24
C THR A 45 -1.22 -13.87 2.43
N THR A 46 -2.16 -14.53 3.08
CA THR A 46 -3.10 -15.42 2.41
C THR A 46 -4.35 -14.65 2.01
N LYS A 47 -5.12 -15.22 1.08
CA LYS A 47 -6.37 -14.58 0.66
C LYS A 47 -7.34 -14.38 1.82
N ALA A 48 -7.34 -15.29 2.77
CA ALA A 48 -8.25 -15.20 3.91
C ALA A 48 -7.93 -14.03 4.82
N LYS A 49 -6.66 -13.65 4.89
CA LYS A 49 -6.20 -12.57 5.77
C LYS A 49 -5.96 -11.25 5.05
N ALA A 50 -6.15 -11.23 3.74
CA ALA A 50 -5.82 -10.07 2.94
C ALA A 50 -6.75 -8.91 3.21
N LYS A 51 -6.18 -7.73 3.34
CA LYS A 51 -6.93 -6.47 3.39
C LYS A 51 -6.88 -5.77 2.04
N LEU A 52 -6.03 -6.24 1.16
CA LEU A 52 -5.79 -5.64 -0.14
C LEU A 52 -5.38 -6.76 -1.10
N ASN A 53 -5.91 -6.75 -2.29
CA ASN A 53 -5.60 -7.78 -3.29
C ASN A 53 -5.15 -7.15 -4.59
N GLY A 54 -4.10 -7.73 -5.17
CA GLY A 54 -3.60 -7.27 -6.45
C GLY A 54 -2.95 -8.39 -7.22
N SER A 55 -2.34 -8.02 -8.34
CA SER A 55 -1.64 -8.94 -9.22
C SER A 55 -0.22 -8.44 -9.41
N LEU A 56 0.74 -9.32 -9.27
CA LEU A 56 2.15 -8.94 -9.39
C LEU A 56 2.48 -8.60 -10.85
N ARG A 57 3.03 -7.42 -11.05
CA ARG A 57 3.50 -7.01 -12.37
C ARG A 57 4.98 -7.32 -12.53
N HIS A 58 5.78 -7.01 -11.53
CA HIS A 58 7.22 -7.06 -11.66
C HIS A 58 7.87 -7.13 -10.28
N ILE A 59 8.99 -7.85 -10.19
CA ILE A 59 9.83 -7.90 -9.00
C ILE A 59 11.19 -7.32 -9.36
N GLU A 60 11.68 -6.45 -8.49
CA GLU A 60 13.03 -5.93 -8.61
C GLU A 60 13.82 -6.39 -7.39
N GLN A 61 14.76 -7.30 -7.60
CA GLN A 61 15.58 -7.80 -6.48
C GLN A 61 16.73 -6.83 -6.22
N LEU A 62 16.81 -6.32 -5.01
CA LEU A 62 17.80 -5.31 -4.62
C LEU A 62 18.64 -5.82 -3.46
N GLY A 63 19.38 -6.89 -3.67
CA GLY A 63 20.19 -7.50 -2.62
C GLY A 63 19.33 -8.31 -1.67
N GLU A 64 19.24 -7.87 -0.41
CA GLU A 64 18.56 -8.65 0.61
C GLU A 64 17.05 -8.40 0.68
N TYR A 65 16.52 -7.58 -0.21
CA TYR A 65 15.08 -7.37 -0.29
C TYR A 65 14.69 -7.16 -1.73
N ALA A 66 13.40 -7.22 -1.98
CA ALA A 66 12.84 -7.00 -3.31
C ALA A 66 11.73 -5.97 -3.25
N LEU A 67 11.54 -5.25 -4.34
CA LEU A 67 10.38 -4.38 -4.50
C LEU A 67 9.42 -5.09 -5.45
N ALA A 68 8.21 -5.29 -4.99
CA ALA A 68 7.15 -5.91 -5.78
C ALA A 68 6.22 -4.81 -6.27
N TYR A 69 6.07 -4.72 -7.59
CA TYR A 69 5.17 -3.73 -8.20
C TYR A 69 3.87 -4.46 -8.52
N ILE A 70 2.80 -3.99 -7.92
CA ILE A 70 1.54 -4.72 -7.85
C ILE A 70 0.42 -3.88 -8.45
N ASP A 71 -0.28 -4.47 -9.40
CA ASP A 71 -1.43 -3.85 -10.06
C ASP A 71 -2.68 -4.12 -9.24
N LEU A 72 -3.31 -3.06 -8.75
CA LEU A 72 -4.58 -3.19 -8.03
C LEU A 72 -5.78 -3.06 -8.95
N GLY A 73 -5.56 -2.77 -10.22
CA GLY A 73 -6.63 -2.45 -11.15
C GLY A 73 -6.95 -0.96 -11.12
N GLY A 74 -7.72 -0.49 -12.11
CA GLY A 74 -8.11 0.91 -12.17
C GLY A 74 -6.95 1.87 -12.30
N ASP A 75 -5.87 1.44 -12.96
CA ASP A 75 -4.66 2.25 -13.16
C ASP A 75 -3.92 2.57 -11.85
N ILE A 76 -4.16 1.81 -10.80
CA ILE A 76 -3.46 1.98 -9.53
C ILE A 76 -2.41 0.89 -9.40
N GLU A 77 -1.16 1.29 -9.27
CA GLU A 77 -0.06 0.38 -8.99
C GLU A 77 0.55 0.75 -7.64
N ILE A 78 0.83 -0.25 -6.83
CA ILE A 78 1.49 -0.03 -5.55
C ILE A 78 2.79 -0.81 -5.50
N THR A 79 3.64 -0.45 -4.56
CA THR A 79 4.92 -1.10 -4.33
C THR A 79 4.96 -1.68 -2.92
N ALA A 80 5.34 -2.93 -2.81
CA ALA A 80 5.57 -3.59 -1.52
C ALA A 80 7.04 -3.96 -1.40
N LYS A 81 7.58 -3.86 -0.20
CA LYS A 81 8.95 -4.28 0.07
C LYS A 81 8.91 -5.66 0.71
N LEU A 82 9.54 -6.61 0.05
CA LEU A 82 9.57 -8.00 0.50
C LEU A 82 10.98 -8.33 0.97
N GLU A 83 11.10 -8.87 2.18
CA GLU A 83 12.42 -9.24 2.69
C GLU A 83 12.92 -10.51 2.00
N GLY A 84 14.23 -10.57 1.80
CA GLY A 84 14.87 -11.73 1.21
C GLY A 84 14.71 -11.79 -0.30
N GLU A 85 14.97 -12.97 -0.85
CA GLU A 85 14.82 -13.22 -2.28
C GLU A 85 13.40 -13.64 -2.58
N SER A 86 12.87 -13.18 -3.70
CA SER A 86 11.52 -13.54 -4.10
C SER A 86 11.54 -14.33 -5.38
N SER A 87 10.77 -15.43 -5.40
CA SER A 87 10.60 -16.25 -6.59
C SER A 87 9.24 -16.04 -7.25
N LEU A 88 8.48 -15.06 -6.79
CA LEU A 88 7.17 -14.75 -7.37
C LEU A 88 7.32 -14.29 -8.81
N GLN A 89 6.32 -14.58 -9.62
CA GLN A 89 6.37 -14.28 -11.04
C GLN A 89 5.22 -13.39 -11.47
N HIS A 90 5.39 -12.75 -12.62
CA HIS A 90 4.39 -11.89 -13.22
C HIS A 90 3.03 -12.61 -13.25
N GLY A 91 2.01 -11.91 -12.83
CA GLY A 91 0.65 -12.45 -12.80
C GLY A 91 0.27 -13.16 -11.51
N ALA A 92 1.24 -13.35 -10.60
CA ALA A 92 0.93 -14.01 -9.34
C ALA A 92 -0.06 -13.19 -8.51
N ASP A 93 -0.94 -13.88 -7.81
CA ASP A 93 -1.83 -13.21 -6.86
C ASP A 93 -1.01 -12.62 -5.73
N MET A 94 -1.34 -11.40 -5.34
CA MET A 94 -0.64 -10.70 -4.27
C MET A 94 -1.63 -10.23 -3.21
N PRO A 95 -2.10 -11.15 -2.37
CA PRO A 95 -2.90 -10.74 -1.21
C PRO A 95 -1.97 -10.11 -0.19
N LEU A 96 -2.32 -8.91 0.25
CA LEU A 96 -1.49 -8.13 1.15
C LEU A 96 -2.27 -7.76 2.40
N THR A 97 -1.55 -7.66 3.51
CA THR A 97 -2.11 -7.13 4.73
C THR A 97 -1.19 -6.03 5.27
N PHE A 98 -1.68 -5.31 6.24
CA PHE A 98 -0.95 -4.22 6.87
C PHE A 98 -1.55 -3.96 8.23
N ASP A 99 -0.75 -3.32 9.08
CA ASP A 99 -1.20 -2.88 10.38
C ASP A 99 -1.90 -1.53 10.19
N THR A 100 -3.15 -1.41 10.63
CA THR A 100 -3.89 -0.17 10.47
C THR A 100 -3.22 1.01 11.18
N ASP A 101 -2.40 0.74 12.18
CA ASP A 101 -1.64 1.77 12.87
C ASP A 101 -0.59 2.43 11.98
N LYS A 102 -0.25 1.80 10.87
CA LYS A 102 0.76 2.30 9.95
C LYS A 102 0.18 3.08 8.79
N LEU A 103 -1.13 3.19 8.70
CA LEU A 103 -1.77 3.93 7.63
C LEU A 103 -1.70 5.43 7.87
N HIS A 104 -1.60 6.16 6.77
CA HIS A 104 -1.73 7.61 6.77
C HIS A 104 -3.04 7.95 6.06
N HIS A 105 -3.80 8.86 6.61
CA HIS A 105 -5.10 9.24 6.06
C HIS A 105 -5.04 10.63 5.46
N PHE A 106 -5.64 10.79 4.29
CA PHE A 106 -5.65 12.07 3.58
C PHE A 106 -7.06 12.40 3.14
N ASP A 107 -7.38 13.70 3.15
CA ASP A 107 -8.67 14.16 2.67
C ASP A 107 -8.63 14.33 1.14
N GLY A 108 -9.72 14.81 0.56
CA GLY A 108 -9.84 14.97 -0.89
C GLY A 108 -8.85 15.96 -1.49
N ASN A 109 -8.21 16.78 -0.67
CA ASN A 109 -7.21 17.75 -1.12
C ASN A 109 -5.78 17.27 -0.88
N GLY A 110 -5.61 16.06 -0.38
CA GLY A 110 -4.29 15.50 -0.09
C GLY A 110 -3.70 15.96 1.22
N VAL A 111 -4.50 16.54 2.11
CA VAL A 111 -4.05 16.99 3.42
C VAL A 111 -4.12 15.85 4.41
N SER A 112 -3.02 15.66 5.15
CA SER A 112 -2.93 14.60 6.13
C SER A 112 -3.96 14.77 7.25
N LEU A 113 -4.63 13.67 7.58
CA LEU A 113 -5.59 13.62 8.68
C LEU A 113 -5.00 12.87 9.85
N ALA A 114 -5.66 12.93 11.00
CA ALA A 114 -5.25 12.14 12.15
C ALA A 114 -5.29 10.66 11.78
N THR A 115 -4.35 9.89 12.32
CA THR A 115 -4.29 8.47 12.01
C THR A 115 -5.46 7.73 12.64
N SER A 116 -5.82 6.60 12.04
CA SER A 116 -6.95 5.82 12.53
C SER A 116 -6.77 5.30 13.94
N THR A 117 -5.53 5.09 14.36
CA THR A 117 -5.27 4.59 15.71
C THR A 117 -5.77 5.49 16.80
N ALA A 118 -5.86 6.77 16.51
CA ALA A 118 -6.34 7.71 17.50
C ALA A 118 -7.85 7.62 17.67
N HIS A 119 -8.54 6.95 16.80
CA HIS A 119 -9.98 7.04 16.75
C HIS A 119 -10.71 5.77 16.52
N THR A 120 -10.02 4.72 16.45
CA THR A 120 -10.67 3.43 16.20
C THR A 120 -10.91 2.71 17.47
#